data_03ac4fe5ca218b6efcc50b33e1d00161
#
_entry.id   03ac4fe5ca218b6efcc50b33e1d00161
#
_cell.length_a   1.000
_cell.length_b   1.000
_cell.length_c   1.000
_cell.angle_alpha   90.00
_cell.angle_beta   90.00
_cell.angle_gamma   90.00
#
_symmetry.space_group_name_H-M   'P 1'
#
loop_
_entity.id
_entity.type
_entity.pdbx_description
1 polymer ?
#
loop_
_entity_poly.entity_id
_entity_poly.type
_entity_poly.pdbx_seq_one_letter_code
_entity_poly.pdbx_strand_id
1 'polypeptide(L)'
;DPTVINGGVINSIKNNAQLGKGEWAVIESDESDGSFLKLPITYSIVTNLDKEHLDFYGSFDSLKKSFFKFIEKTPSFGKALICADDNNLKSIIKNLKTKNFLTYGFAKNTNYQILNVRKKLNYSAFDLKLRLIRSQIYTIKNIKVNLIGEHNITNATGCIAIALNLGIEINKIKKALNKFTGIQRRFTKIFSLGKKDF
;
A
#
# COMPACT_ATOMS: atom_id res chain seq x y z
N ASP A 1 -18.39 -0.92 2.63
CA ASP A 1 -18.49 -1.77 3.84
C ASP A 1 -17.83 -3.12 3.59
N PRO A 2 -16.48 -3.14 3.40
CA PRO A 2 -15.75 -4.38 3.16
C PRO A 2 -15.55 -5.18 4.44
N THR A 3 -15.36 -6.50 4.31
CA THR A 3 -14.71 -7.29 5.36
C THR A 3 -13.25 -6.88 5.46
N VAL A 4 -12.73 -6.72 6.69
CA VAL A 4 -11.34 -6.32 6.94
C VAL A 4 -10.67 -7.35 7.83
N ILE A 5 -9.47 -7.77 7.44
CA ILE A 5 -8.60 -8.66 8.23
C ILE A 5 -7.19 -8.07 8.21
N ASN A 6 -6.64 -7.80 9.40
CA ASN A 6 -5.34 -7.15 9.57
C ASN A 6 -4.56 -7.82 10.70
N GLY A 7 -3.24 -7.87 10.62
CA GLY A 7 -2.40 -8.45 11.66
C GLY A 7 -2.38 -7.63 12.95
N GLY A 8 -2.50 -6.31 12.86
CA GLY A 8 -2.55 -5.40 14.01
C GLY A 8 -3.95 -4.83 14.27
N VAL A 9 -4.18 -4.37 15.49
CA VAL A 9 -5.44 -3.70 15.87
C VAL A 9 -5.55 -2.33 15.19
N ILE A 10 -6.58 -2.15 14.39
CA ILE A 10 -6.87 -0.87 13.70
C ILE A 10 -7.57 0.07 14.69
N ASN A 11 -7.00 1.25 14.92
CA ASN A 11 -7.47 2.20 15.93
C ASN A 11 -8.95 2.62 15.74
N SER A 12 -9.40 2.79 14.49
CA SER A 12 -10.75 3.25 14.17
C SER A 12 -11.84 2.23 14.49
N ILE A 13 -11.53 0.94 14.42
CA ILE A 13 -12.49 -0.15 14.70
C ILE A 13 -12.19 -0.89 16.01
N LYS A 14 -11.06 -0.57 16.67
CA LYS A 14 -10.58 -1.19 17.92
C LYS A 14 -10.48 -2.72 17.84
N ASN A 15 -10.28 -3.25 16.65
CA ASN A 15 -10.17 -4.69 16.37
C ASN A 15 -9.21 -4.91 15.19
N ASN A 16 -8.74 -6.12 15.02
CA ASN A 16 -7.94 -6.54 13.88
C ASN A 16 -8.77 -7.18 12.76
N ALA A 17 -10.03 -7.48 13.01
CA ALA A 17 -10.96 -7.98 12.01
C ALA A 17 -12.35 -7.35 12.16
N GLN A 18 -13.03 -7.16 11.05
CA GLN A 18 -14.41 -6.69 10.99
C GLN A 18 -15.11 -7.34 9.79
N LEU A 19 -16.23 -8.00 10.05
CA LEU A 19 -17.10 -8.50 8.98
C LEU A 19 -17.85 -7.32 8.35
N GLY A 20 -17.75 -7.19 7.04
CA GLY A 20 -18.51 -6.22 6.25
C GLY A 20 -19.73 -6.86 5.58
N LYS A 21 -20.61 -6.02 5.04
CA LYS A 21 -21.81 -6.44 4.27
C LYS A 21 -21.58 -6.32 2.76
N GLY A 22 -20.46 -5.74 2.33
CA GLY A 22 -20.12 -5.57 0.93
C GLY A 22 -19.40 -6.78 0.34
N GLU A 23 -19.20 -6.78 -0.96
CA GLU A 23 -18.57 -7.86 -1.72
C GLU A 23 -17.03 -7.90 -1.59
N TRP A 24 -16.43 -6.88 -0.99
CA TRP A 24 -14.99 -6.75 -0.89
C TRP A 24 -14.44 -7.25 0.44
N ALA A 25 -13.30 -7.92 0.37
CA ALA A 25 -12.44 -8.18 1.52
C ALA A 25 -11.11 -7.43 1.36
N VAL A 26 -10.68 -6.74 2.41
CA VAL A 26 -9.36 -6.09 2.52
C VAL A 26 -8.55 -6.88 3.53
N ILE A 27 -7.48 -7.50 3.08
CA ILE A 27 -6.70 -8.45 3.88
C ILE A 27 -5.24 -8.00 3.92
N GLU A 28 -4.67 -7.82 5.11
CA GLU A 28 -3.23 -7.77 5.28
C GLU A 28 -2.69 -9.17 5.09
N SER A 29 -1.79 -9.34 4.14
CA SER A 29 -1.21 -10.62 3.76
C SER A 29 0.27 -10.63 4.09
N ASP A 30 0.69 -11.67 4.78
CA ASP A 30 2.06 -11.89 5.22
C ASP A 30 2.71 -12.98 4.36
N GLU A 31 3.99 -12.82 4.04
CA GLU A 31 4.74 -13.77 3.22
C GLU A 31 5.44 -14.87 4.02
N SER A 32 5.46 -14.79 5.34
CA SER A 32 6.32 -15.63 6.22
C SER A 32 6.17 -17.15 6.01
N ASP A 33 4.97 -17.61 5.67
CA ASP A 33 4.63 -19.03 5.48
C ASP A 33 4.13 -19.37 4.06
N GLY A 34 4.20 -18.39 3.14
CA GLY A 34 3.73 -18.55 1.76
C GLY A 34 2.21 -18.65 1.60
N SER A 35 1.42 -18.47 2.66
CA SER A 35 -0.06 -18.53 2.62
C SER A 35 -0.67 -17.47 1.70
N PHE A 36 -0.01 -16.31 1.55
CA PHE A 36 -0.42 -15.24 0.63
C PHE A 36 -0.62 -15.72 -0.82
N LEU A 37 0.10 -16.76 -1.23
CA LEU A 37 -0.08 -17.37 -2.57
C LEU A 37 -1.41 -18.11 -2.73
N LYS A 38 -2.10 -18.46 -1.65
CA LYS A 38 -3.36 -19.18 -1.67
C LYS A 38 -4.57 -18.25 -1.71
N LEU A 39 -4.40 -16.97 -1.38
CA LEU A 39 -5.49 -16.00 -1.34
C LEU A 39 -6.07 -15.74 -2.74
N PRO A 40 -7.40 -15.58 -2.86
CA PRO A 40 -8.03 -15.07 -4.07
C PRO A 40 -7.73 -13.58 -4.20
N ILE A 41 -7.07 -13.17 -5.30
CA ILE A 41 -6.63 -11.80 -5.53
C ILE A 41 -7.47 -11.17 -6.62
N THR A 42 -8.01 -9.98 -6.36
CA THR A 42 -8.50 -9.06 -7.40
C THR A 42 -7.54 -7.87 -7.54
N TYR A 43 -7.21 -7.24 -6.43
CA TYR A 43 -6.21 -6.18 -6.35
C TYR A 43 -5.17 -6.55 -5.29
N SER A 44 -3.93 -6.17 -5.52
CA SER A 44 -2.86 -6.32 -4.53
C SER A 44 -2.00 -5.07 -4.43
N ILE A 45 -1.43 -4.83 -3.25
CA ILE A 45 -0.38 -3.84 -3.02
C ILE A 45 0.87 -4.59 -2.59
N VAL A 46 1.97 -4.38 -3.30
CA VAL A 46 3.27 -4.91 -2.94
C VAL A 46 4.16 -3.72 -2.55
N THR A 47 4.51 -3.65 -1.28
CA THR A 47 5.16 -2.47 -0.68
C THR A 47 6.67 -2.50 -0.78
N ASN A 48 7.27 -3.62 -0.39
CA ASN A 48 8.71 -3.87 -0.40
C ASN A 48 8.98 -5.37 -0.42
N LEU A 49 10.22 -5.73 -0.67
CA LEU A 49 10.70 -7.11 -0.64
C LEU A 49 12.09 -7.15 0.00
N ASP A 50 12.18 -7.62 1.22
CA ASP A 50 13.41 -7.77 1.97
C ASP A 50 13.85 -9.23 2.13
N LYS A 51 15.10 -9.44 2.58
CA LYS A 51 15.64 -10.78 2.82
C LYS A 51 15.17 -11.33 4.17
N GLU A 52 13.87 -11.56 4.29
CA GLU A 52 13.24 -12.11 5.49
C GLU A 52 12.71 -13.54 5.23
N HIS A 53 12.40 -14.27 6.28
CA HIS A 53 11.79 -15.61 6.21
C HIS A 53 12.58 -16.63 5.36
N LEU A 54 13.92 -16.50 5.33
CA LEU A 54 14.78 -17.41 4.55
C LEU A 54 14.83 -18.83 5.11
N ASP A 55 14.48 -19.00 6.38
CA ASP A 55 14.23 -20.30 7.01
C ASP A 55 13.10 -21.07 6.31
N PHE A 56 12.03 -20.39 5.91
CA PHE A 56 10.93 -20.97 5.15
C PHE A 56 11.23 -21.12 3.65
N TYR A 57 11.80 -20.09 3.02
CA TYR A 57 12.02 -20.08 1.56
C TYR A 57 13.32 -20.75 1.12
N GLY A 58 14.25 -21.01 2.03
CA GLY A 58 15.58 -21.56 1.75
C GLY A 58 16.53 -20.61 1.03
N SER A 59 16.00 -19.66 0.24
CA SER A 59 16.82 -18.64 -0.43
C SER A 59 16.01 -17.39 -0.78
N PHE A 60 16.72 -16.27 -0.96
CA PHE A 60 16.11 -15.02 -1.41
C PHE A 60 15.52 -15.11 -2.82
N ASP A 61 16.12 -15.92 -3.68
CA ASP A 61 15.60 -16.13 -5.04
C ASP A 61 14.28 -16.93 -5.01
N SER A 62 14.11 -17.86 -4.09
CA SER A 62 12.82 -18.55 -3.87
C SER A 62 11.75 -17.59 -3.39
N LEU A 63 12.09 -16.69 -2.46
CA LEU A 63 11.17 -15.63 -2.02
C LEU A 63 10.79 -14.71 -3.17
N LYS A 64 11.74 -14.22 -3.98
CA LYS A 64 11.46 -13.42 -5.19
C LYS A 64 10.53 -14.14 -6.16
N LYS A 65 10.75 -15.45 -6.39
CA LYS A 65 9.87 -16.27 -7.23
C LYS A 65 8.44 -16.32 -6.70
N SER A 66 8.27 -16.35 -5.38
CA SER A 66 6.95 -16.34 -4.75
C SER A 66 6.23 -15.00 -4.95
N PHE A 67 6.93 -13.88 -4.77
CA PHE A 67 6.37 -12.55 -5.09
C PHE A 67 6.05 -12.40 -6.58
N PHE A 68 6.91 -12.90 -7.46
CA PHE A 68 6.62 -12.95 -8.89
C PHE A 68 5.34 -13.72 -9.19
N LYS A 69 5.18 -14.93 -8.64
CA LYS A 69 3.95 -15.74 -8.79
C LYS A 69 2.72 -15.03 -8.24
N PHE A 70 2.85 -14.36 -7.10
CA PHE A 70 1.76 -13.59 -6.48
C PHE A 70 1.26 -12.48 -7.42
N ILE A 71 2.18 -11.71 -7.99
CA ILE A 71 1.86 -10.63 -8.92
C ILE A 71 1.24 -11.18 -10.21
N GLU A 72 1.81 -12.23 -10.79
CA GLU A 72 1.32 -12.87 -12.02
C GLU A 72 -0.09 -13.48 -11.86
N LYS A 73 -0.49 -13.81 -10.64
CA LYS A 73 -1.84 -14.29 -10.31
C LYS A 73 -2.94 -13.25 -10.45
N THR A 74 -2.57 -11.98 -10.57
CA THR A 74 -3.55 -10.88 -10.68
C THR A 74 -4.40 -11.06 -11.94
N PRO A 75 -5.74 -11.17 -11.81
CA PRO A 75 -6.62 -11.43 -12.95
C PRO A 75 -6.68 -10.23 -13.90
N SER A 76 -7.19 -10.45 -15.12
CA SER A 76 -7.27 -9.43 -16.17
C SER A 76 -8.11 -8.21 -15.79
N PHE A 77 -9.12 -8.42 -14.94
CA PHE A 77 -10.02 -7.37 -14.42
C PHE A 77 -9.49 -6.69 -13.15
N GLY A 78 -8.35 -7.14 -12.60
CA GLY A 78 -7.70 -6.58 -11.42
C GLY A 78 -6.42 -5.82 -11.73
N LYS A 79 -5.74 -5.35 -10.68
CA LYS A 79 -4.41 -4.70 -10.79
C LYS A 79 -3.53 -5.00 -9.58
N ALA A 80 -2.26 -5.29 -9.85
CA ALA A 80 -1.22 -5.27 -8.82
C ALA A 80 -0.58 -3.88 -8.75
N LEU A 81 -0.57 -3.25 -7.58
CA LEU A 81 0.12 -1.99 -7.30
C LEU A 81 1.48 -2.31 -6.71
N ILE A 82 2.56 -1.97 -7.41
CA ILE A 82 3.92 -2.36 -7.05
C ILE A 82 4.74 -1.11 -6.73
N CYS A 83 5.34 -1.07 -5.54
CA CYS A 83 6.26 0.01 -5.16
C CYS A 83 7.52 -0.04 -6.02
N ALA A 84 7.73 1.00 -6.82
CA ALA A 84 8.88 1.11 -7.69
C ALA A 84 10.10 1.77 -7.02
N ASP A 85 10.04 2.07 -5.73
CA ASP A 85 11.19 2.58 -4.99
C ASP A 85 12.06 1.42 -4.48
N ASP A 86 11.48 0.26 -4.27
CA ASP A 86 12.19 -0.94 -3.85
C ASP A 86 13.00 -1.58 -4.99
N ASN A 87 14.28 -1.82 -4.76
CA ASN A 87 15.20 -2.32 -5.80
C ASN A 87 14.94 -3.80 -6.16
N ASN A 88 14.48 -4.59 -5.20
CA ASN A 88 14.16 -6.00 -5.44
C ASN A 88 12.88 -6.12 -6.27
N LEU A 89 11.87 -5.31 -5.97
CA LEU A 89 10.64 -5.23 -6.76
C LEU A 89 10.90 -4.70 -8.18
N LYS A 90 11.82 -3.74 -8.37
CA LYS A 90 12.25 -3.31 -9.72
C LYS A 90 12.75 -4.48 -10.57
N SER A 91 13.48 -5.41 -9.97
CA SER A 91 13.97 -6.60 -10.68
C SER A 91 12.84 -7.52 -11.08
N ILE A 92 11.81 -7.66 -10.25
CA ILE A 92 10.62 -8.45 -10.56
C ILE A 92 9.80 -7.78 -11.68
N ILE A 93 9.56 -6.47 -11.58
CA ILE A 93 8.78 -5.70 -12.58
C ILE A 93 9.32 -5.89 -13.99
N LYS A 94 10.65 -5.90 -14.17
CA LYS A 94 11.30 -6.08 -15.48
C LYS A 94 10.98 -7.43 -16.13
N ASN A 95 10.69 -8.45 -15.33
CA ASN A 95 10.47 -9.82 -15.76
C ASN A 95 9.00 -10.23 -15.81
N LEU A 96 8.08 -9.35 -15.39
CA LEU A 96 6.64 -9.65 -15.40
C LEU A 96 6.14 -9.83 -16.83
N LYS A 97 5.38 -10.90 -17.03
CA LYS A 97 4.66 -11.20 -18.29
C LYS A 97 3.31 -10.51 -18.34
N THR A 98 2.62 -10.46 -17.19
CA THR A 98 1.36 -9.74 -17.07
C THR A 98 1.52 -8.25 -17.34
N LYS A 99 0.47 -7.63 -17.89
CA LYS A 99 0.32 -6.17 -17.98
C LYS A 99 -0.67 -5.61 -16.97
N ASN A 100 -1.17 -6.45 -16.07
CA ASN A 100 -2.17 -6.08 -15.06
C ASN A 100 -1.52 -5.52 -13.79
N PHE A 101 -0.49 -4.69 -13.94
CA PHE A 101 0.10 -3.99 -12.82
C PHE A 101 0.25 -2.49 -13.09
N LEU A 102 0.36 -1.73 -12.03
CA LEU A 102 0.68 -0.31 -12.01
C LEU A 102 1.77 -0.09 -10.97
N THR A 103 2.60 0.93 -11.19
CA THR A 103 3.70 1.26 -10.30
C THR A 103 3.41 2.53 -9.51
N TYR A 104 3.91 2.59 -8.28
CA TYR A 104 3.79 3.78 -7.43
C TYR A 104 5.08 4.03 -6.65
N GLY A 105 5.26 5.26 -6.18
CA GLY A 105 6.39 5.67 -5.37
C GLY A 105 6.96 7.04 -5.74
N PHE A 106 8.16 7.33 -5.26
CA PHE A 106 8.93 8.55 -5.57
C PHE A 106 9.63 8.45 -6.93
N ALA A 107 9.91 7.25 -7.39
CA ALA A 107 10.66 7.00 -8.62
C ALA A 107 10.00 7.71 -9.83
N LYS A 108 10.83 8.30 -10.68
CA LYS A 108 10.38 8.89 -11.94
C LYS A 108 9.72 7.81 -12.81
N ASN A 109 8.73 8.22 -13.60
CA ASN A 109 8.01 7.35 -14.54
C ASN A 109 7.11 6.26 -13.94
N THR A 110 6.79 6.33 -12.63
CA THR A 110 5.73 5.52 -12.04
C THR A 110 4.35 6.01 -12.49
N ASN A 111 3.35 5.11 -12.45
CA ASN A 111 1.96 5.47 -12.75
C ASN A 111 1.39 6.44 -11.69
N TYR A 112 1.81 6.27 -10.45
CA TYR A 112 1.43 7.12 -9.31
C TYR A 112 2.70 7.67 -8.66
N GLN A 113 3.15 8.85 -9.09
CA GLN A 113 4.40 9.46 -8.61
C GLN A 113 4.16 10.42 -7.46
N ILE A 114 4.83 10.17 -6.34
CA ILE A 114 4.83 11.05 -5.16
C ILE A 114 5.69 12.28 -5.43
N LEU A 115 5.16 13.46 -5.16
CA LEU A 115 5.82 14.76 -5.37
C LEU A 115 5.58 15.67 -4.16
N ASN A 116 6.43 16.69 -4.02
CA ASN A 116 6.23 17.82 -3.10
C ASN A 116 5.89 17.40 -1.67
N VAL A 117 6.65 16.48 -1.10
CA VAL A 117 6.42 16.02 0.28
C VAL A 117 6.70 17.12 1.27
N ARG A 118 5.76 17.33 2.18
CA ARG A 118 5.80 18.30 3.28
C ARG A 118 5.60 17.56 4.60
N LYS A 119 6.69 17.34 5.33
CA LYS A 119 6.67 16.67 6.64
C LYS A 119 6.32 17.67 7.73
N LYS A 120 5.36 17.33 8.57
CA LYS A 120 4.94 18.09 9.75
C LYS A 120 5.03 17.19 10.99
N LEU A 121 4.91 17.78 12.18
CA LEU A 121 5.07 17.05 13.44
C LEU A 121 4.11 15.84 13.55
N ASN A 122 2.84 16.01 13.15
CA ASN A 122 1.78 15.02 13.36
C ASN A 122 1.17 14.48 12.06
N TYR A 123 1.68 14.91 10.91
CA TYR A 123 1.17 14.44 9.63
C TYR A 123 2.19 14.66 8.50
N SER A 124 1.97 14.00 7.41
CA SER A 124 2.65 14.25 6.14
C SER A 124 1.65 14.72 5.09
N ALA A 125 2.07 15.65 4.23
CA ALA A 125 1.29 16.06 3.07
C ALA A 125 2.15 15.94 1.81
N PHE A 126 1.51 15.60 0.68
CA PHE A 126 2.20 15.41 -0.60
C PHE A 126 1.24 15.65 -1.76
N ASP A 127 1.80 15.73 -2.94
CA ASP A 127 1.06 15.76 -4.19
C ASP A 127 1.28 14.44 -4.93
N LEU A 128 0.30 14.00 -5.70
CA LEU A 128 0.35 12.75 -6.44
C LEU A 128 0.14 13.02 -7.93
N LYS A 129 1.15 12.72 -8.74
CA LYS A 129 1.07 12.80 -10.19
C LYS A 129 0.67 11.44 -10.74
N LEU A 130 -0.42 11.41 -11.50
CA LEU A 130 -0.98 10.24 -12.14
C LEU A 130 -0.62 10.24 -13.62
N ARG A 131 -0.11 9.13 -14.12
CA ARG A 131 0.11 8.86 -15.54
C ARG A 131 -0.86 7.76 -15.96
N LEU A 132 -1.96 8.18 -16.58
CA LEU A 132 -3.01 7.28 -17.05
C LEU A 132 -2.75 6.82 -18.49
N ILE A 133 -3.56 5.88 -18.94
CA ILE A 133 -3.56 5.41 -20.33
C ILE A 133 -3.80 6.62 -21.26
N ARG A 134 -3.16 6.64 -22.42
CA ARG A 134 -3.18 7.73 -23.44
C ARG A 134 -2.42 8.99 -23.05
N SER A 135 -1.35 8.85 -22.23
CA SER A 135 -0.44 9.96 -21.87
C SER A 135 -1.10 11.12 -21.13
N GLN A 136 -2.32 10.96 -20.62
CA GLN A 136 -2.95 11.97 -19.79
C GLN A 136 -2.26 12.01 -18.42
N ILE A 137 -1.88 13.21 -18.00
CA ILE A 137 -1.21 13.46 -16.72
C ILE A 137 -2.12 14.34 -15.88
N TYR A 138 -2.43 13.84 -14.68
CA TYR A 138 -3.17 14.58 -13.67
C TYR A 138 -2.34 14.74 -12.41
N THR A 139 -2.57 15.81 -11.66
CA THR A 139 -1.93 15.99 -10.35
C THR A 139 -2.99 16.24 -9.30
N ILE A 140 -3.05 15.37 -8.32
CA ILE A 140 -3.86 15.54 -7.12
C ILE A 140 -2.99 16.26 -6.10
N LYS A 141 -3.35 17.48 -5.75
CA LYS A 141 -2.60 18.31 -4.79
C LYS A 141 -3.09 18.13 -3.36
N ASN A 142 -2.20 18.36 -2.40
CA ASN A 142 -2.53 18.46 -0.98
C ASN A 142 -3.23 17.22 -0.41
N ILE A 143 -2.65 16.04 -0.65
CA ILE A 143 -3.06 14.83 0.04
C ILE A 143 -2.42 14.85 1.42
N LYS A 144 -3.22 14.69 2.47
CA LYS A 144 -2.77 14.65 3.86
C LYS A 144 -2.96 13.26 4.45
N VAL A 145 -1.94 12.76 5.14
CA VAL A 145 -1.97 11.51 5.91
C VAL A 145 -1.55 11.82 7.33
N ASN A 146 -2.37 11.46 8.31
CA ASN A 146 -2.08 11.70 9.74
C ASN A 146 -1.08 10.69 10.31
N LEU A 147 -0.07 10.38 9.53
CA LEU A 147 1.05 9.52 9.88
C LEU A 147 2.33 10.19 9.42
N ILE A 148 3.42 9.94 10.14
CA ILE A 148 4.76 10.44 9.82
C ILE A 148 5.61 9.36 9.16
N GLY A 149 6.58 9.76 8.37
CA GLY A 149 7.51 8.84 7.68
C GLY A 149 7.16 8.59 6.21
N GLU A 150 8.20 8.40 5.41
CA GLU A 150 8.06 8.20 3.96
C GLU A 150 7.35 6.89 3.62
N HIS A 151 7.59 5.83 4.41
CA HIS A 151 6.91 4.55 4.25
C HIS A 151 5.38 4.69 4.35
N ASN A 152 4.87 5.56 5.25
CA ASN A 152 3.44 5.80 5.37
C ASN A 152 2.88 6.57 4.18
N ILE A 153 3.65 7.48 3.59
CA ILE A 153 3.28 8.17 2.34
C ILE A 153 3.21 7.17 1.19
N THR A 154 4.20 6.29 1.09
CA THR A 154 4.26 5.24 0.06
C THR A 154 3.11 4.27 0.20
N ASN A 155 2.84 3.75 1.41
CA ASN A 155 1.72 2.86 1.68
C ASN A 155 0.36 3.52 1.37
N ALA A 156 0.17 4.78 1.82
CA ALA A 156 -1.03 5.54 1.48
C ALA A 156 -1.20 5.72 -0.04
N THR A 157 -0.09 5.90 -0.77
CA THR A 157 -0.14 6.02 -2.23
C THR A 157 -0.62 4.73 -2.90
N GLY A 158 -0.17 3.56 -2.44
CA GLY A 158 -0.70 2.28 -2.89
C GLY A 158 -2.21 2.14 -2.65
N CYS A 159 -2.68 2.52 -1.46
CA CYS A 159 -4.11 2.53 -1.13
C CYS A 159 -4.91 3.50 -2.00
N ILE A 160 -4.39 4.73 -2.21
CA ILE A 160 -5.01 5.73 -3.11
C ILE A 160 -5.13 5.16 -4.52
N ALA A 161 -4.07 4.52 -5.01
CA ALA A 161 -4.04 3.97 -6.36
C ALA A 161 -5.12 2.89 -6.55
N ILE A 162 -5.30 1.96 -5.60
CA ILE A 162 -6.41 0.99 -5.65
C ILE A 162 -7.75 1.71 -5.60
N ALA A 163 -7.95 2.62 -4.65
CA ALA A 163 -9.22 3.32 -4.48
C ALA A 163 -9.65 4.07 -5.76
N LEU A 164 -8.70 4.72 -6.45
CA LEU A 164 -8.95 5.38 -7.73
C LEU A 164 -9.29 4.37 -8.85
N ASN A 165 -8.62 3.21 -8.89
CA ASN A 165 -8.95 2.15 -9.85
C ASN A 165 -10.33 1.51 -9.59
N LEU A 166 -10.81 1.56 -8.35
CA LEU A 166 -12.17 1.16 -7.98
C LEU A 166 -13.22 2.27 -8.23
N GLY A 167 -12.83 3.41 -8.78
CA GLY A 167 -13.74 4.53 -9.07
C GLY A 167 -14.14 5.35 -7.85
N ILE A 168 -13.42 5.23 -6.74
CA ILE A 168 -13.71 6.03 -5.54
C ILE A 168 -13.27 7.48 -5.77
N GLU A 169 -14.16 8.42 -5.51
CA GLU A 169 -13.92 9.84 -5.66
C GLU A 169 -12.79 10.34 -4.75
N ILE A 170 -11.91 11.17 -5.28
CA ILE A 170 -10.73 11.67 -4.57
C ILE A 170 -11.07 12.39 -3.25
N ASN A 171 -12.20 13.07 -3.16
CA ASN A 171 -12.62 13.76 -1.93
C ASN A 171 -12.96 12.75 -0.83
N LYS A 172 -13.57 11.61 -1.17
CA LYS A 172 -13.84 10.51 -0.23
C LYS A 172 -12.53 9.87 0.25
N ILE A 173 -11.57 9.68 -0.66
CA ILE A 173 -10.23 9.15 -0.34
C ILE A 173 -9.50 10.09 0.63
N LYS A 174 -9.42 11.39 0.32
CA LYS A 174 -8.80 12.40 1.20
C LYS A 174 -9.45 12.43 2.58
N LYS A 175 -10.79 12.36 2.65
CA LYS A 175 -11.52 12.32 3.92
C LYS A 175 -11.19 11.08 4.74
N ALA A 176 -11.07 9.92 4.11
CA ALA A 176 -10.68 8.67 4.76
C ALA A 176 -9.26 8.74 5.31
N LEU A 177 -8.29 9.21 4.53
CA LEU A 177 -6.90 9.39 4.95
C LEU A 177 -6.76 10.36 6.13
N ASN A 178 -7.52 11.46 6.12
CA ASN A 178 -7.54 12.41 7.24
C ASN A 178 -8.15 11.84 8.52
N LYS A 179 -9.01 10.84 8.42
CA LYS A 179 -9.63 10.17 9.59
C LYS A 179 -8.80 9.01 10.11
N PHE A 180 -7.88 8.48 9.30
CA PHE A 180 -7.08 7.32 9.68
C PHE A 180 -6.06 7.69 10.75
N THR A 181 -6.10 7.00 11.88
CA THR A 181 -5.27 7.24 13.06
C THR A 181 -4.22 6.15 13.30
N GLY A 182 -4.02 5.29 12.29
CA GLY A 182 -2.99 4.25 12.34
C GLY A 182 -3.46 2.94 12.98
N ILE A 183 -2.47 2.08 13.22
CA ILE A 183 -2.60 0.74 13.79
C ILE A 183 -1.86 0.76 15.14
N GLN A 184 -2.39 0.07 16.14
CA GLN A 184 -1.74 -0.02 17.47
C GLN A 184 -0.32 -0.59 17.36
N ARG A 185 0.55 -0.15 18.25
CA ARG A 185 1.98 -0.51 18.32
C ARG A 185 2.85 -0.02 17.16
N ARG A 186 2.30 0.77 16.22
CA ARG A 186 3.07 1.46 15.17
C ARG A 186 3.00 2.97 15.43
N PHE A 187 4.03 3.56 16.08
CA PHE A 187 4.07 4.98 16.48
C PHE A 187 2.84 5.43 17.29
N THR A 188 2.44 4.61 18.27
CA THR A 188 1.33 4.96 19.15
C THR A 188 1.86 5.90 20.23
N LYS A 189 1.26 7.09 20.33
CA LYS A 189 1.50 7.99 21.45
C LYS A 189 1.03 7.33 22.74
N ILE A 190 1.93 7.09 23.69
CA ILE A 190 1.62 6.43 24.95
C ILE A 190 1.20 7.47 25.99
N PHE A 191 1.95 8.59 26.11
CA PHE A 191 1.64 9.70 27.02
C PHE A 191 2.31 10.98 26.54
N SER A 192 1.89 12.12 27.13
CA SER A 192 2.50 13.42 26.92
C SER A 192 3.08 13.94 28.23
N LEU A 193 4.29 14.50 28.18
CA LEU A 193 4.89 15.24 29.28
C LEU A 193 5.11 16.68 28.81
N GLY A 194 4.24 17.60 29.21
CA GLY A 194 4.23 18.97 28.71
C GLY A 194 3.98 19.04 27.21
N LYS A 195 4.93 19.58 26.43
CA LYS A 195 4.86 19.67 24.95
C LYS A 195 5.51 18.47 24.23
N LYS A 196 6.00 17.47 24.96
CA LYS A 196 6.65 16.29 24.40
C LYS A 196 5.70 15.08 24.44
N ASP A 197 5.63 14.36 23.33
CA ASP A 197 4.88 13.10 23.18
C ASP A 197 5.86 11.92 23.18
N PHE A 198 5.50 10.84 23.88
CA PHE A 198 6.25 9.60 23.99
C PHE A 198 5.41 8.43 23.51
#